data_4268908339cd9f54363dc3f13f74cbb3
#
_entry.id   4268908339cd9f54363dc3f13f74cbb3
#
_cell.length_a   1.000
_cell.length_b   1.000
_cell.length_c   1.000
_cell.angle_alpha   90.00
_cell.angle_beta   90.00
_cell.angle_gamma   90.00
#
_symmetry.space_group_name_H-M   'P 1'
#
loop_
_entity.id
_entity.type
_entity.pdbx_description
1 polymer ?
#
loop_
_entity_poly.entity_id
_entity_poly.type
_entity_poly.pdbx_seq_one_letter_code
_entity_poly.pdbx_strand_id
1 'polypeptide(L)'
;MNTTVRITLKLIPDSLQTQPVFLCVDDTMVSKFGTKFENVSKLFDHAAHNGSNYLNGHCFVSVMFCVPVWNRDKVSYLSVPLGYRMWQKKESKLELAASMIRQVMPEFHSKDHVIILCDSWYTKQNLVSIVDEYPNLDLIGNARIDSVMYDLAPAQTGRRGRPAKHGKRLSVETDFTFSNEKIGDYYTGVRRVLAKIFGNREVPAYVTATEKEHGTKRLFFSTIFPEDLQIFCAWQEKAPLNQTGSDRMKYIPLLLYSLRWNIETSYYEQKTFWSFCNYMVRSCKGIEMLVNLINISYCAMKILPYQNEHFSEYRTKSVQEFRFELSQGIRSQIFFATFVKNIETHIKSNAMTKALKQLIHQQVYVDMKNREIHVGGQLVYYEGGEGYCFHNSETKTDADIRDIPMTQMVYDAFRKQRELNLMLGLQSNVEIGGRSGFIFNTKNGHPFSADRSEDHSDAQITMNVYNHIAEKSHVENEMSKMNLPETVPAVV
;
A
#
# COMPACT_ATOMS: atom_id res chain seq x y z
N MET A 1 3.31 -16.26 9.46
CA MET A 1 3.87 -16.47 8.11
C MET A 1 3.35 -17.76 7.48
N ASN A 2 3.64 -18.94 8.02
CA ASN A 2 3.27 -20.24 7.41
C ASN A 2 1.76 -20.38 7.15
N THR A 3 0.90 -19.99 8.09
CA THR A 3 -0.56 -20.02 7.88
C THR A 3 -1.00 -19.12 6.71
N THR A 4 -0.38 -17.94 6.57
CA THR A 4 -0.65 -17.03 5.45
C THR A 4 -0.25 -17.68 4.12
N VAL A 5 0.91 -18.33 4.05
CA VAL A 5 1.34 -19.08 2.86
C VAL A 5 0.32 -20.16 2.50
N ARG A 6 -0.05 -21.01 3.47
CA ARG A 6 -1.03 -22.11 3.24
C ARG A 6 -2.38 -21.60 2.75
N ILE A 7 -2.89 -20.51 3.32
CA ILE A 7 -4.16 -19.92 2.88
C ILE A 7 -4.02 -19.36 1.46
N THR A 8 -2.91 -18.66 1.19
CA THR A 8 -2.70 -17.99 -0.11
C THR A 8 -2.45 -19.01 -1.23
N LEU A 9 -1.75 -20.12 -0.97
CA LEU A 9 -1.57 -21.23 -1.93
C LEU A 9 -2.91 -21.82 -2.39
N LYS A 10 -3.90 -21.92 -1.50
CA LYS A 10 -5.23 -22.42 -1.83
C LYS A 10 -6.03 -21.50 -2.78
N LEU A 11 -5.57 -20.28 -3.00
CA LEU A 11 -6.21 -19.35 -3.92
C LEU A 11 -5.72 -19.52 -5.36
N ILE A 12 -4.66 -20.32 -5.58
CA ILE A 12 -4.14 -20.59 -6.92
C ILE A 12 -5.13 -21.51 -7.65
N PRO A 13 -5.73 -21.07 -8.77
CA PRO A 13 -6.60 -21.93 -9.57
C PRO A 13 -5.83 -23.15 -10.12
N ASP A 14 -6.51 -24.27 -10.30
CA ASP A 14 -5.90 -25.50 -10.81
C ASP A 14 -5.18 -25.30 -12.15
N SER A 15 -5.73 -24.46 -13.03
CA SER A 15 -5.13 -24.10 -14.32
C SER A 15 -3.85 -23.29 -14.22
N LEU A 16 -3.53 -22.72 -13.06
CA LEU A 16 -2.34 -21.89 -12.81
C LEU A 16 -1.32 -22.54 -11.86
N GLN A 17 -1.55 -23.76 -11.41
CA GLN A 17 -0.65 -24.45 -10.46
C GLN A 17 0.76 -24.73 -11.02
N THR A 18 0.94 -24.70 -12.34
CA THR A 18 2.26 -24.83 -12.98
C THR A 18 3.01 -23.48 -13.08
N GLN A 19 2.35 -22.38 -12.77
CA GLN A 19 2.98 -21.06 -12.79
C GLN A 19 3.85 -20.87 -11.54
N PRO A 20 4.97 -20.11 -11.65
CA PRO A 20 5.82 -19.85 -10.50
C PRO A 20 5.11 -18.99 -9.47
N VAL A 21 5.56 -19.12 -8.22
CA VAL A 21 5.23 -18.21 -7.12
C VAL A 21 6.46 -17.41 -6.72
N PHE A 22 6.26 -16.23 -6.15
CA PHE A 22 7.40 -15.34 -5.85
C PHE A 22 7.46 -14.97 -4.38
N LEU A 23 8.70 -14.85 -3.88
CA LEU A 23 9.02 -14.30 -2.58
C LEU A 23 9.81 -12.99 -2.79
N CYS A 24 9.14 -11.84 -2.69
CA CYS A 24 9.81 -10.55 -2.77
C CYS A 24 10.39 -10.19 -1.41
N VAL A 25 11.67 -9.79 -1.38
CA VAL A 25 12.40 -9.44 -0.17
C VAL A 25 12.78 -7.98 -0.20
N ASP A 26 12.48 -7.26 0.88
CA ASP A 26 12.88 -5.85 1.05
C ASP A 26 12.78 -5.45 2.52
N ASP A 27 13.21 -4.23 2.86
CA ASP A 27 13.02 -3.65 4.18
C ASP A 27 12.40 -2.25 4.12
N THR A 28 11.77 -1.89 5.21
CA THR A 28 11.17 -0.56 5.35
C THR A 28 11.55 0.09 6.66
N MET A 29 11.69 1.42 6.63
CA MET A 29 12.07 2.21 7.80
C MET A 29 10.89 3.00 8.33
N VAL A 30 10.83 3.16 9.65
CA VAL A 30 9.86 3.97 10.37
C VAL A 30 10.60 4.91 11.30
N SER A 31 10.48 6.23 11.07
CA SER A 31 11.07 7.23 11.94
C SER A 31 10.40 7.22 13.32
N LYS A 32 11.21 7.42 14.37
CA LYS A 32 10.75 7.55 15.75
C LYS A 32 11.53 8.63 16.47
N PHE A 33 10.81 9.38 17.29
CA PHE A 33 11.37 10.45 18.12
C PHE A 33 11.48 10.01 19.58
N GLY A 34 12.48 10.53 20.27
CA GLY A 34 12.71 10.26 21.68
C GLY A 34 13.50 8.96 21.95
N THR A 35 13.85 8.75 23.22
CA THR A 35 14.76 7.68 23.69
C THR A 35 14.06 6.50 24.32
N LYS A 36 12.73 6.53 24.43
CA LYS A 36 11.95 5.54 25.20
C LYS A 36 11.58 4.28 24.41
N PHE A 37 11.75 4.26 23.09
CA PHE A 37 11.53 3.07 22.28
C PHE A 37 12.77 2.20 22.28
N GLU A 38 12.60 0.92 22.55
CA GLU A 38 13.69 -0.05 22.43
C GLU A 38 14.16 -0.15 20.97
N ASN A 39 15.46 -0.37 20.79
CA ASN A 39 16.08 -0.66 19.51
C ASN A 39 15.97 0.45 18.43
N VAL A 40 15.69 1.68 18.84
CA VAL A 40 15.82 2.82 17.92
C VAL A 40 17.29 2.97 17.51
N SER A 41 17.52 3.11 16.24
CA SER A 41 18.88 3.28 15.72
C SER A 41 18.92 4.34 14.62
N LYS A 42 20.14 4.91 14.44
CA LYS A 42 20.41 5.78 13.31
C LYS A 42 20.48 4.92 12.04
N LEU A 43 19.57 5.14 11.11
CA LEU A 43 19.38 4.42 9.86
C LEU A 43 19.76 5.35 8.70
N PHE A 44 20.42 4.79 7.69
CA PHE A 44 20.70 5.53 6.47
C PHE A 44 19.47 5.49 5.56
N ASP A 45 18.98 6.66 5.16
CA ASP A 45 17.82 6.82 4.29
C ASP A 45 18.26 7.40 2.94
N HIS A 46 18.20 6.59 1.90
CA HIS A 46 18.55 7.01 0.53
C HIS A 46 17.55 8.02 -0.05
N ALA A 47 16.32 8.08 0.48
CA ALA A 47 15.25 8.97 0.02
C ALA A 47 15.14 10.27 0.82
N ALA A 48 16.02 10.49 1.81
CA ALA A 48 15.95 11.68 2.66
C ALA A 48 16.34 12.94 1.89
N HIS A 49 15.43 13.90 1.85
CA HIS A 49 15.64 15.22 1.24
C HIS A 49 15.86 16.35 2.27
N ASN A 50 15.98 16.02 3.56
CA ASN A 50 15.95 17.00 4.66
C ASN A 50 17.34 17.41 5.18
N GLY A 51 18.34 17.47 4.33
CA GLY A 51 19.72 17.87 4.72
C GLY A 51 20.50 16.83 5.54
N SER A 52 19.89 15.71 5.91
CA SER A 52 20.54 14.57 6.56
C SER A 52 20.10 13.27 5.89
N ASN A 53 21.07 12.47 5.45
CA ASN A 53 20.80 11.13 4.89
C ASN A 53 20.52 10.09 5.98
N TYR A 54 20.14 10.52 7.18
CA TYR A 54 19.91 9.62 8.32
C TYR A 54 18.62 9.96 9.02
N LEU A 55 17.89 8.91 9.42
CA LEU A 55 16.76 9.00 10.34
C LEU A 55 17.00 8.15 11.58
N ASN A 56 16.43 8.55 12.70
CA ASN A 56 16.35 7.71 13.88
C ASN A 56 15.04 6.92 13.82
N GLY A 57 15.10 5.61 14.02
CA GLY A 57 13.89 4.81 13.92
C GLY A 57 14.14 3.32 13.95
N HIS A 58 13.13 2.59 13.50
CA HIS A 58 13.16 1.15 13.35
C HIS A 58 13.22 0.76 11.86
N CYS A 59 13.90 -0.34 11.59
CA CYS A 59 13.92 -0.98 10.28
C CYS A 59 13.27 -2.36 10.40
N PHE A 60 12.36 -2.67 9.47
CA PHE A 60 11.66 -3.95 9.41
C PHE A 60 11.98 -4.65 8.10
N VAL A 61 12.53 -5.84 8.18
CA VAL A 61 12.68 -6.74 7.04
C VAL A 61 11.37 -7.47 6.81
N SER A 62 10.96 -7.59 5.55
CA SER A 62 9.72 -8.26 5.16
C SER A 62 9.94 -9.20 3.98
N VAL A 63 9.11 -10.24 3.94
CA VAL A 63 8.96 -11.13 2.79
C VAL A 63 7.51 -11.05 2.32
N MET A 64 7.31 -10.77 1.04
CA MET A 64 6.00 -10.76 0.40
C MET A 64 5.87 -11.98 -0.50
N PHE A 65 4.73 -12.65 -0.42
CA PHE A 65 4.37 -13.80 -1.23
C PHE A 65 3.44 -13.40 -2.36
N CYS A 66 3.78 -13.75 -3.60
CA CYS A 66 2.98 -13.46 -4.77
C CYS A 66 2.55 -14.76 -5.44
N VAL A 67 1.24 -14.93 -5.63
CA VAL A 67 0.63 -16.12 -6.24
C VAL A 67 -0.14 -15.77 -7.50
N PRO A 68 -0.14 -16.64 -8.53
CA PRO A 68 -0.88 -16.40 -9.75
C PRO A 68 -2.39 -16.56 -9.50
N VAL A 69 -3.16 -15.61 -10.02
CA VAL A 69 -4.62 -15.58 -9.97
C VAL A 69 -5.19 -15.08 -11.29
N TRP A 70 -6.44 -15.44 -11.58
CA TRP A 70 -7.15 -14.85 -12.73
C TRP A 70 -7.64 -13.45 -12.40
N ASN A 71 -7.29 -12.50 -13.25
CA ASN A 71 -7.90 -11.18 -13.30
C ASN A 71 -8.60 -11.04 -14.66
N ARG A 72 -9.90 -11.31 -14.68
CA ARG A 72 -10.65 -11.57 -15.90
C ARG A 72 -9.97 -12.71 -16.69
N ASP A 73 -9.60 -12.49 -17.95
CA ASP A 73 -8.97 -13.49 -18.82
C ASP A 73 -7.43 -13.43 -18.81
N LYS A 74 -6.83 -12.70 -17.87
CA LYS A 74 -5.36 -12.54 -17.79
C LYS A 74 -4.81 -13.05 -16.47
N VAL A 75 -3.64 -13.66 -16.54
CA VAL A 75 -2.88 -14.01 -15.34
C VAL A 75 -2.38 -12.74 -14.68
N SER A 76 -2.66 -12.61 -13.40
CA SER A 76 -2.16 -11.56 -12.52
C SER A 76 -1.53 -12.19 -11.28
N TYR A 77 -0.90 -11.39 -10.43
CA TYR A 77 -0.32 -11.90 -9.19
C TYR A 77 -0.91 -11.17 -7.98
N LEU A 78 -1.54 -11.96 -7.12
CA LEU A 78 -1.96 -11.50 -5.81
C LEU A 78 -0.74 -11.47 -4.89
N SER A 79 -0.44 -10.31 -4.34
CA SER A 79 0.72 -10.06 -3.49
C SER A 79 0.29 -9.89 -2.04
N VAL A 80 0.80 -10.74 -1.13
CA VAL A 80 0.42 -10.81 0.28
C VAL A 80 1.68 -10.78 1.15
N PRO A 81 1.91 -9.72 1.96
CA PRO A 81 3.06 -9.68 2.86
C PRO A 81 2.94 -10.76 3.94
N LEU A 82 3.98 -11.57 4.11
CA LEU A 82 3.97 -12.69 5.06
C LEU A 82 4.20 -12.25 6.50
N GLY A 83 4.90 -11.14 6.70
CA GLY A 83 5.19 -10.58 8.02
C GLY A 83 6.41 -9.68 8.02
N TYR A 84 6.66 -9.12 9.18
CA TYR A 84 7.74 -8.20 9.46
C TYR A 84 8.59 -8.69 10.61
N ARG A 85 9.93 -8.56 10.47
CA ARG A 85 10.91 -8.77 11.54
C ARG A 85 11.65 -7.48 11.78
N MET A 86 11.68 -7.03 13.04
CA MET A 86 12.45 -5.85 13.40
C MET A 86 13.93 -6.16 13.34
N TRP A 87 14.65 -5.42 12.51
CA TRP A 87 16.10 -5.53 12.44
C TRP A 87 16.74 -5.00 13.74
N GLN A 88 17.65 -5.77 14.29
CA GLN A 88 18.48 -5.41 15.43
C GLN A 88 19.94 -5.41 14.99
N LYS A 89 20.74 -4.46 15.48
CA LYS A 89 22.16 -4.35 15.08
C LYS A 89 23.02 -5.60 15.31
N LYS A 90 22.52 -6.55 16.09
CA LYS A 90 23.19 -7.82 16.41
C LYS A 90 23.15 -8.80 15.23
N GLU A 91 22.24 -8.62 14.30
CA GLU A 91 21.93 -9.55 13.21
C GLU A 91 21.98 -8.80 11.86
N SER A 92 22.41 -9.48 10.82
CA SER A 92 22.37 -8.94 9.47
C SER A 92 20.93 -8.98 8.92
N LYS A 93 20.50 -7.92 8.22
CA LYS A 93 19.21 -7.92 7.49
C LYS A 93 19.14 -9.08 6.48
N LEU A 94 20.28 -9.48 5.90
CA LEU A 94 20.37 -10.62 4.96
C LEU A 94 20.08 -11.95 5.65
N GLU A 95 20.63 -12.15 6.84
CA GLU A 95 20.38 -13.36 7.64
C GLU A 95 18.93 -13.41 8.12
N LEU A 96 18.39 -12.25 8.52
CA LEU A 96 17.00 -12.12 8.93
C LEU A 96 16.06 -12.49 7.76
N ALA A 97 16.30 -11.95 6.56
CA ALA A 97 15.55 -12.31 5.35
C ALA A 97 15.68 -13.80 5.02
N ALA A 98 16.90 -14.34 5.05
CA ALA A 98 17.16 -15.77 4.80
C ALA A 98 16.41 -16.66 5.81
N SER A 99 16.40 -16.29 7.09
CA SER A 99 15.65 -17.03 8.12
C SER A 99 14.14 -17.02 7.89
N MET A 100 13.59 -15.89 7.41
CA MET A 100 12.17 -15.78 7.05
C MET A 100 11.82 -16.67 5.85
N ILE A 101 12.69 -16.72 4.84
CA ILE A 101 12.50 -17.62 3.69
C ILE A 101 12.57 -19.08 4.14
N ARG A 102 13.60 -19.49 4.89
CA ARG A 102 13.71 -20.86 5.42
C ARG A 102 12.49 -21.26 6.25
N GLN A 103 11.89 -20.31 6.99
CA GLN A 103 10.68 -20.57 7.77
C GLN A 103 9.49 -20.94 6.90
N VAL A 104 9.36 -20.39 5.69
CA VAL A 104 8.19 -20.59 4.83
C VAL A 104 8.41 -21.66 3.75
N MET A 105 9.65 -21.96 3.38
CA MET A 105 9.97 -22.97 2.35
C MET A 105 9.32 -24.34 2.59
N PRO A 106 9.20 -24.85 3.84
CA PRO A 106 8.53 -26.14 4.10
C PRO A 106 7.03 -26.17 3.74
N GLU A 107 6.40 -25.03 3.49
CA GLU A 107 4.99 -24.96 3.08
C GLU A 107 4.79 -25.22 1.58
N PHE A 108 5.87 -25.18 0.78
CA PHE A 108 5.84 -25.43 -0.66
C PHE A 108 6.14 -26.89 -0.97
N HIS A 109 5.42 -27.45 -1.94
CA HIS A 109 5.72 -28.78 -2.45
C HIS A 109 6.94 -28.73 -3.38
N SER A 110 7.61 -29.86 -3.57
CA SER A 110 8.77 -29.96 -4.46
C SER A 110 8.47 -29.62 -5.92
N LYS A 111 7.20 -29.71 -6.34
CA LYS A 111 6.72 -29.32 -7.67
C LYS A 111 6.48 -27.81 -7.82
N ASP A 112 6.36 -27.08 -6.71
CA ASP A 112 6.08 -25.65 -6.74
C ASP A 112 7.39 -24.92 -7.07
N HIS A 113 7.40 -24.13 -8.11
CA HIS A 113 8.56 -23.32 -8.49
C HIS A 113 8.51 -21.98 -7.76
N VAL A 114 9.42 -21.79 -6.82
CA VAL A 114 9.52 -20.60 -5.97
C VAL A 114 10.67 -19.71 -6.45
N ILE A 115 10.41 -18.43 -6.68
CA ILE A 115 11.44 -17.49 -7.16
C ILE A 115 11.57 -16.34 -6.18
N ILE A 116 12.77 -16.11 -5.67
CA ILE A 116 13.08 -14.93 -4.86
C ILE A 116 13.31 -13.73 -5.77
N LEU A 117 12.68 -12.60 -5.44
CA LEU A 117 12.91 -11.30 -6.08
C LEU A 117 13.48 -10.34 -5.03
N CYS A 118 14.67 -9.81 -5.27
CA CYS A 118 15.32 -8.90 -4.33
C CYS A 118 16.09 -7.78 -5.04
N ASP A 119 16.29 -6.67 -4.34
CA ASP A 119 17.04 -5.53 -4.82
C ASP A 119 18.56 -5.72 -4.71
N SER A 120 19.32 -4.72 -5.12
CA SER A 120 20.78 -4.76 -5.10
C SER A 120 21.40 -4.80 -3.70
N TRP A 121 20.66 -4.39 -2.68
CA TRP A 121 21.10 -4.48 -1.30
C TRP A 121 21.04 -5.92 -0.78
N TYR A 122 20.01 -6.67 -1.19
CA TYR A 122 19.79 -8.07 -0.81
C TYR A 122 20.49 -9.08 -1.75
N THR A 123 20.86 -8.70 -2.97
CA THR A 123 21.57 -9.59 -3.91
C THR A 123 23.03 -9.74 -3.49
N LYS A 124 23.27 -10.46 -2.40
CA LYS A 124 24.59 -10.75 -1.82
C LYS A 124 24.67 -12.21 -1.42
N GLN A 125 25.88 -12.73 -1.32
CA GLN A 125 26.16 -14.16 -1.08
C GLN A 125 25.35 -14.75 0.07
N ASN A 126 25.19 -14.05 1.20
CA ASN A 126 24.45 -14.55 2.36
C ASN A 126 22.98 -14.87 2.06
N LEU A 127 22.34 -14.14 1.14
CA LEU A 127 20.97 -14.42 0.73
C LEU A 127 20.93 -15.34 -0.49
N VAL A 128 21.77 -15.11 -1.49
CA VAL A 128 21.71 -15.89 -2.74
C VAL A 128 22.09 -17.36 -2.54
N SER A 129 22.91 -17.68 -1.52
CA SER A 129 23.28 -19.06 -1.20
C SER A 129 22.09 -19.94 -0.74
N ILE A 130 20.98 -19.33 -0.36
CA ILE A 130 19.78 -20.08 0.07
C ILE A 130 19.17 -20.91 -1.08
N VAL A 131 19.39 -20.51 -2.34
CA VAL A 131 18.91 -21.28 -3.49
C VAL A 131 19.56 -22.66 -3.61
N ASP A 132 20.72 -22.85 -3.00
CA ASP A 132 21.41 -24.13 -2.97
C ASP A 132 20.84 -25.10 -1.91
N GLU A 133 19.99 -24.59 -1.00
CA GLU A 133 19.36 -25.37 0.07
C GLU A 133 18.07 -26.08 -0.41
N TYR A 134 17.44 -25.57 -1.49
CA TYR A 134 16.15 -26.06 -1.96
C TYR A 134 16.14 -26.22 -3.49
N PRO A 135 15.84 -27.43 -4.01
CA PRO A 135 15.89 -27.72 -5.45
C PRO A 135 14.80 -26.99 -6.26
N ASN A 136 13.76 -26.52 -5.62
CA ASN A 136 12.63 -25.81 -6.23
C ASN A 136 12.68 -24.30 -5.99
N LEU A 137 13.82 -23.76 -5.54
CA LEU A 137 14.02 -22.36 -5.24
C LEU A 137 15.01 -21.73 -6.21
N ASP A 138 14.58 -20.66 -6.86
CA ASP A 138 15.38 -19.82 -7.73
C ASP A 138 15.42 -18.36 -7.25
N LEU A 139 16.25 -17.55 -7.89
CA LEU A 139 16.40 -16.14 -7.58
C LEU A 139 16.56 -15.31 -8.85
N ILE A 140 15.90 -14.16 -8.88
CA ILE A 140 16.15 -13.06 -9.81
C ILE A 140 16.39 -11.82 -8.97
N GLY A 141 17.61 -11.27 -9.02
CA GLY A 141 18.01 -10.13 -8.20
C GLY A 141 18.63 -9.01 -9.01
N ASN A 142 18.25 -7.77 -8.72
CA ASN A 142 19.03 -6.62 -9.16
C ASN A 142 20.37 -6.65 -8.42
N ALA A 143 21.47 -6.33 -9.09
CA ALA A 143 22.81 -6.35 -8.50
C ALA A 143 23.49 -5.00 -8.72
N ARG A 144 24.54 -4.75 -7.94
CA ARG A 144 25.38 -3.56 -8.16
C ARG A 144 26.13 -3.72 -9.48
N ILE A 145 26.27 -2.63 -10.21
CA ILE A 145 26.95 -2.59 -11.52
C ILE A 145 28.42 -3.02 -11.41
N ASP A 146 29.05 -2.77 -10.25
CA ASP A 146 30.44 -3.14 -9.95
C ASP A 146 30.61 -4.59 -9.46
N SER A 147 29.54 -5.40 -9.49
CA SER A 147 29.59 -6.81 -9.08
C SER A 147 30.63 -7.59 -9.88
N VAL A 148 31.42 -8.39 -9.16
CA VAL A 148 32.51 -9.16 -9.78
C VAL A 148 31.96 -10.36 -10.52
N MET A 149 32.19 -10.40 -11.83
CA MET A 149 31.81 -11.48 -12.71
C MET A 149 32.92 -11.76 -13.73
N TYR A 150 33.02 -13.00 -14.17
CA TYR A 150 34.00 -13.49 -15.10
C TYR A 150 33.35 -14.24 -16.25
N ASP A 151 34.03 -14.28 -17.36
CA ASP A 151 33.68 -15.17 -18.47
C ASP A 151 33.84 -16.64 -18.07
N LEU A 152 33.17 -17.51 -18.77
CA LEU A 152 33.33 -18.98 -18.58
C LEU A 152 34.79 -19.35 -18.77
N ALA A 153 35.19 -20.42 -18.09
CA ALA A 153 36.55 -20.94 -18.25
C ALA A 153 36.78 -21.37 -19.71
N PRO A 154 37.92 -21.02 -20.31
CA PRO A 154 38.25 -21.47 -21.65
C PRO A 154 38.39 -23.01 -21.70
N ALA A 155 38.10 -23.56 -22.87
CA ALA A 155 38.29 -25.01 -23.09
C ALA A 155 39.71 -25.47 -22.72
N GLN A 156 39.81 -26.66 -22.14
CA GLN A 156 41.12 -27.22 -21.77
C GLN A 156 41.99 -27.44 -23.01
N THR A 157 43.18 -26.89 -23.02
CA THR A 157 44.10 -26.92 -24.17
C THR A 157 45.00 -28.14 -24.18
N GLY A 158 44.90 -29.04 -23.19
CA GLY A 158 45.79 -30.20 -23.02
C GLY A 158 47.24 -29.86 -22.61
N ARG A 159 47.57 -28.58 -22.43
CA ARG A 159 48.90 -28.12 -21.99
C ARG A 159 49.11 -28.41 -20.50
N ARG A 160 50.37 -28.66 -20.12
CA ARG A 160 50.76 -28.89 -18.72
C ARG A 160 50.47 -27.62 -17.89
N GLY A 161 49.72 -27.80 -16.81
CA GLY A 161 49.39 -26.72 -15.89
C GLY A 161 48.00 -26.91 -15.29
N ARG A 162 47.68 -26.09 -14.27
CA ARG A 162 46.33 -26.08 -13.65
C ARG A 162 45.34 -25.44 -14.61
N PRO A 163 44.22 -26.10 -14.94
CA PRO A 163 43.16 -25.48 -15.76
C PRO A 163 42.68 -24.14 -15.18
N ALA A 164 42.40 -23.18 -16.06
CA ALA A 164 41.84 -21.90 -15.66
C ALA A 164 40.46 -22.13 -15.02
N LYS A 165 40.18 -21.47 -13.88
CA LYS A 165 38.92 -21.58 -13.19
C LYS A 165 37.83 -20.67 -13.79
N HIS A 166 38.23 -19.64 -14.51
CA HIS A 166 37.36 -18.61 -15.14
C HIS A 166 38.12 -17.94 -16.28
N GLY A 167 37.37 -17.26 -17.16
CA GLY A 167 37.92 -16.40 -18.20
C GLY A 167 38.26 -15.01 -17.71
N LYS A 168 38.21 -14.02 -18.60
CA LYS A 168 38.47 -12.62 -18.27
C LYS A 168 37.40 -12.07 -17.31
N ARG A 169 37.79 -11.04 -16.53
CA ARG A 169 36.81 -10.24 -15.76
C ARG A 169 35.94 -9.45 -16.74
N LEU A 170 34.64 -9.45 -16.50
CA LEU A 170 33.65 -8.78 -17.33
C LEU A 170 33.21 -7.45 -16.72
N SER A 171 32.91 -6.50 -17.60
CA SER A 171 32.35 -5.19 -17.27
C SER A 171 30.95 -5.06 -17.89
N VAL A 172 30.02 -4.47 -17.13
CA VAL A 172 28.68 -4.11 -17.63
C VAL A 172 28.75 -3.11 -18.80
N GLU A 173 29.81 -2.29 -18.84
CA GLU A 173 29.94 -1.22 -19.82
C GLU A 173 30.32 -1.74 -21.22
N THR A 174 31.18 -2.77 -21.30
CA THR A 174 31.84 -3.16 -22.55
C THR A 174 31.58 -4.59 -23.01
N ASP A 175 31.18 -5.48 -22.11
CA ASP A 175 31.17 -6.94 -22.40
C ASP A 175 29.79 -7.52 -22.66
N PHE A 176 28.74 -6.69 -22.78
CA PHE A 176 27.39 -7.11 -23.08
C PHE A 176 26.94 -6.62 -24.45
N THR A 177 26.38 -7.51 -25.25
CA THR A 177 25.74 -7.19 -26.52
C THR A 177 24.27 -6.92 -26.29
N PHE A 178 23.84 -5.70 -26.58
CA PHE A 178 22.45 -5.28 -26.42
C PHE A 178 21.59 -5.72 -27.61
N SER A 179 20.29 -5.85 -27.36
CA SER A 179 19.25 -6.06 -28.38
C SER A 179 19.29 -4.95 -29.43
N ASN A 180 18.89 -5.25 -30.65
CA ASN A 180 18.85 -4.25 -31.73
C ASN A 180 17.82 -3.16 -31.44
N GLU A 181 16.67 -3.54 -30.90
CA GLU A 181 15.55 -2.67 -30.54
C GLU A 181 15.33 -2.65 -29.03
N LYS A 182 14.66 -1.60 -28.54
CA LYS A 182 14.20 -1.54 -27.15
C LYS A 182 13.11 -2.58 -26.90
N ILE A 183 13.19 -3.21 -25.74
CA ILE A 183 12.14 -4.08 -25.20
C ILE A 183 11.48 -3.28 -24.08
N GLY A 184 10.28 -2.78 -24.31
CA GLY A 184 9.71 -1.71 -23.49
C GLY A 184 10.56 -0.44 -23.63
N ASP A 185 11.04 0.07 -22.50
CA ASP A 185 11.86 1.30 -22.45
C ASP A 185 13.37 1.05 -22.47
N TYR A 186 13.82 -0.21 -22.55
CA TYR A 186 15.22 -0.59 -22.35
C TYR A 186 15.78 -1.46 -23.45
N TYR A 187 17.04 -1.24 -23.78
CA TYR A 187 17.88 -2.23 -24.46
C TYR A 187 18.30 -3.30 -23.45
N THR A 188 18.33 -4.57 -23.83
CA THR A 188 18.65 -5.68 -22.95
C THR A 188 19.75 -6.53 -23.56
N GLY A 189 20.80 -6.80 -22.76
CA GLY A 189 21.86 -7.74 -23.07
C GLY A 189 21.85 -8.90 -22.08
N VAL A 190 22.13 -10.12 -22.58
CA VAL A 190 22.20 -11.32 -21.75
C VAL A 190 23.50 -12.04 -22.00
N ARG A 191 24.16 -12.49 -20.93
CA ARG A 191 25.38 -13.31 -21.02
C ARG A 191 25.45 -14.29 -19.86
N ARG A 192 25.93 -15.50 -20.13
CA ARG A 192 26.32 -16.47 -19.09
C ARG A 192 27.64 -16.06 -18.48
N VAL A 193 27.71 -16.01 -17.17
CA VAL A 193 28.87 -15.52 -16.42
C VAL A 193 29.13 -16.38 -15.19
N LEU A 194 30.36 -16.38 -14.71
CA LEU A 194 30.68 -16.87 -13.37
C LEU A 194 30.63 -15.68 -12.40
N ALA A 195 29.59 -15.61 -11.57
CA ALA A 195 29.40 -14.50 -10.66
C ALA A 195 29.91 -14.84 -9.26
N LYS A 196 30.79 -13.99 -8.71
CA LYS A 196 31.41 -14.21 -7.40
C LYS A 196 30.40 -14.36 -6.27
N ILE A 197 29.29 -13.60 -6.30
CA ILE A 197 28.23 -13.66 -5.28
C ILE A 197 27.51 -15.01 -5.25
N PHE A 198 27.58 -15.79 -6.34
CA PHE A 198 27.06 -17.15 -6.44
C PHE A 198 28.16 -18.21 -6.29
N GLY A 199 29.25 -17.90 -5.59
CA GLY A 199 30.34 -18.85 -5.41
C GLY A 199 31.11 -19.21 -6.71
N ASN A 200 31.10 -18.32 -7.70
CA ASN A 200 31.61 -18.55 -9.07
C ASN A 200 30.85 -19.64 -9.83
N ARG A 201 29.57 -19.85 -9.48
CA ARG A 201 28.65 -20.68 -10.28
C ARG A 201 28.29 -19.95 -11.57
N GLU A 202 28.07 -20.71 -12.65
CA GLU A 202 27.51 -20.18 -13.88
C GLU A 202 26.07 -19.73 -13.67
N VAL A 203 25.79 -18.48 -14.02
CA VAL A 203 24.46 -17.85 -13.96
C VAL A 203 24.27 -16.92 -15.14
N PRO A 204 23.06 -16.74 -15.67
CA PRO A 204 22.76 -15.69 -16.63
C PRO A 204 22.77 -14.32 -15.94
N ALA A 205 23.49 -13.38 -16.55
CA ALA A 205 23.49 -11.96 -16.21
C ALA A 205 22.73 -11.19 -17.28
N TYR A 206 21.82 -10.33 -16.84
CA TYR A 206 21.02 -9.44 -17.69
C TYR A 206 21.43 -8.00 -17.42
N VAL A 207 21.69 -7.25 -18.48
CA VAL A 207 21.95 -5.82 -18.38
C VAL A 207 20.88 -5.06 -19.14
N THR A 208 20.24 -4.10 -18.48
CA THR A 208 19.32 -3.17 -19.14
C THR A 208 19.96 -1.80 -19.25
N ALA A 209 19.71 -1.09 -20.35
CA ALA A 209 20.18 0.26 -20.57
C ALA A 209 19.08 1.10 -21.21
N THR A 210 18.94 2.36 -20.80
CA THR A 210 18.01 3.31 -21.44
C THR A 210 18.50 3.70 -22.84
N GLU A 211 19.82 3.77 -23.01
CA GLU A 211 20.54 4.03 -24.27
C GLU A 211 21.76 3.13 -24.33
N LYS A 212 22.19 2.73 -25.57
CA LYS A 212 23.30 1.76 -25.74
C LYS A 212 24.64 2.28 -25.27
N GLU A 213 24.96 3.56 -25.53
CA GLU A 213 26.29 4.11 -25.28
C GLU A 213 26.40 4.87 -23.94
N HIS A 214 25.44 5.74 -23.61
CA HIS A 214 25.53 6.64 -22.45
C HIS A 214 24.35 6.49 -21.47
N GLY A 215 23.49 5.49 -21.65
CA GLY A 215 22.32 5.29 -20.82
C GLY A 215 22.64 4.71 -19.44
N THR A 216 21.75 4.99 -18.49
CA THR A 216 21.80 4.33 -17.17
C THR A 216 21.64 2.83 -17.31
N LYS A 217 22.61 2.08 -16.83
CA LYS A 217 22.64 0.61 -16.88
C LYS A 217 22.21 0.02 -15.55
N ARG A 218 21.53 -1.12 -15.60
CA ARG A 218 21.21 -1.94 -14.42
C ARG A 218 21.61 -3.38 -14.70
N LEU A 219 22.16 -4.02 -13.67
CA LEU A 219 22.60 -5.43 -13.72
C LEU A 219 21.63 -6.29 -12.92
N PHE A 220 21.23 -7.43 -13.51
CA PHE A 220 20.43 -8.44 -12.84
C PHE A 220 21.11 -9.79 -13.00
N PHE A 221 21.03 -10.61 -11.96
CA PHE A 221 21.37 -12.03 -12.03
C PHE A 221 20.11 -12.86 -11.87
N SER A 222 20.09 -13.99 -12.56
CA SER A 222 19.06 -15.00 -12.39
C SER A 222 19.74 -16.36 -12.18
N THR A 223 19.14 -17.24 -11.39
CA THR A 223 19.55 -18.65 -11.33
C THR A 223 18.84 -19.49 -12.38
N ILE A 224 17.79 -18.95 -13.02
CA ILE A 224 17.03 -19.61 -14.09
C ILE A 224 17.67 -19.25 -15.42
N PHE A 225 18.01 -20.26 -16.20
CA PHE A 225 18.56 -20.07 -17.53
C PHE A 225 17.47 -19.70 -18.54
N PRO A 226 17.79 -18.94 -19.61
CA PRO A 226 16.81 -18.53 -20.61
C PRO A 226 16.03 -19.68 -21.26
N GLU A 227 16.67 -20.83 -21.44
CA GLU A 227 16.07 -22.05 -22.01
C GLU A 227 14.99 -22.67 -21.11
N ASP A 228 15.09 -22.48 -19.79
CA ASP A 228 14.15 -23.03 -18.80
C ASP A 228 12.93 -22.11 -18.59
N LEU A 229 12.92 -20.93 -19.23
CA LEU A 229 11.84 -19.94 -19.07
C LEU A 229 10.54 -20.32 -19.82
N GLN A 230 10.54 -21.42 -20.58
CA GLN A 230 9.33 -21.91 -21.29
C GLN A 230 8.16 -22.22 -20.35
N ILE A 231 8.46 -22.58 -19.09
CA ILE A 231 7.44 -22.81 -18.05
C ILE A 231 6.63 -21.56 -17.71
N PHE A 232 7.09 -20.38 -18.11
CA PHE A 232 6.44 -19.10 -17.82
C PHE A 232 5.63 -18.57 -19.01
N CYS A 233 5.05 -19.44 -19.82
CA CYS A 233 4.32 -19.08 -21.04
C CYS A 233 3.23 -18.03 -20.83
N ALA A 234 2.56 -18.01 -19.66
CA ALA A 234 1.54 -17.02 -19.32
C ALA A 234 2.07 -15.57 -19.28
N TRP A 235 3.39 -15.40 -19.17
CA TRP A 235 4.05 -14.09 -19.21
C TRP A 235 4.39 -13.63 -20.62
N GLN A 236 4.37 -14.52 -21.59
CA GLN A 236 4.67 -14.17 -22.99
C GLN A 236 3.68 -13.17 -23.57
N GLU A 237 2.43 -13.18 -23.10
CA GLU A 237 1.42 -12.20 -23.49
C GLU A 237 1.74 -10.77 -23.04
N LYS A 238 2.54 -10.62 -21.98
CA LYS A 238 3.00 -9.31 -21.49
C LYS A 238 4.28 -8.82 -22.19
N ALA A 239 4.98 -9.70 -22.89
CA ALA A 239 6.15 -9.31 -23.65
C ALA A 239 5.72 -8.52 -24.90
N PRO A 240 6.46 -7.48 -25.33
CA PRO A 240 6.14 -6.72 -26.53
C PRO A 240 5.97 -7.60 -27.75
N LEU A 241 4.87 -7.42 -28.48
CA LEU A 241 4.41 -8.30 -29.57
C LEU A 241 5.33 -8.38 -30.79
N ASN A 242 6.26 -7.44 -30.93
CA ASN A 242 7.11 -7.25 -32.13
C ASN A 242 8.40 -8.08 -32.11
N GLN A 243 8.60 -8.95 -31.11
CA GLN A 243 9.89 -9.65 -31.01
C GLN A 243 9.79 -11.13 -31.29
N THR A 244 10.78 -11.65 -31.98
CA THR A 244 10.95 -13.07 -32.23
C THR A 244 11.10 -13.87 -30.93
N GLY A 245 10.64 -15.12 -30.89
CA GLY A 245 10.51 -15.92 -29.67
C GLY A 245 11.75 -15.95 -28.75
N SER A 246 12.96 -15.92 -29.31
CA SER A 246 14.20 -15.96 -28.52
C SER A 246 14.47 -14.67 -27.72
N ASP A 247 14.11 -13.51 -28.25
CA ASP A 247 14.31 -12.23 -27.56
C ASP A 247 13.29 -12.00 -26.46
N ARG A 248 12.07 -12.52 -26.63
CA ARG A 248 11.05 -12.55 -25.56
C ARG A 248 11.54 -13.30 -24.33
N MET A 249 12.14 -14.47 -24.53
CA MET A 249 12.66 -15.29 -23.44
C MET A 249 13.75 -14.57 -22.63
N LYS A 250 14.59 -13.77 -23.30
CA LYS A 250 15.60 -12.93 -22.63
C LYS A 250 15.01 -11.82 -21.78
N TYR A 251 13.80 -11.38 -22.08
CA TYR A 251 13.12 -10.30 -21.33
C TYR A 251 12.26 -10.79 -20.17
N ILE A 252 11.85 -12.06 -20.17
CA ILE A 252 10.98 -12.62 -19.13
C ILE A 252 11.51 -12.39 -17.70
N PRO A 253 12.80 -12.59 -17.35
CA PRO A 253 13.28 -12.34 -16.00
C PRO A 253 13.05 -10.89 -15.54
N LEU A 254 13.13 -9.93 -16.43
CA LEU A 254 12.89 -8.52 -16.11
C LEU A 254 11.40 -8.23 -15.86
N LEU A 255 10.51 -8.88 -16.61
CA LEU A 255 9.07 -8.83 -16.36
C LEU A 255 8.73 -9.45 -15.00
N LEU A 256 9.30 -10.61 -14.69
CA LEU A 256 9.11 -11.27 -13.39
C LEU A 256 9.62 -10.38 -12.26
N TYR A 257 10.79 -9.78 -12.43
CA TYR A 257 11.38 -8.88 -11.45
C TYR A 257 10.50 -7.67 -11.16
N SER A 258 9.68 -7.21 -12.10
CA SER A 258 8.76 -6.09 -11.89
C SER A 258 7.75 -6.32 -10.75
N LEU A 259 7.45 -7.58 -10.43
CA LEU A 259 6.59 -7.94 -9.30
C LEU A 259 7.18 -7.54 -7.94
N ARG A 260 8.51 -7.38 -7.85
CA ARG A 260 9.15 -6.90 -6.63
C ARG A 260 8.58 -5.56 -6.16
N TRP A 261 8.18 -4.70 -7.11
CA TRP A 261 7.60 -3.39 -6.76
C TRP A 261 6.35 -3.46 -5.88
N ASN A 262 5.64 -4.57 -5.91
CA ASN A 262 4.45 -4.77 -5.09
C ASN A 262 4.74 -4.70 -3.57
N ILE A 263 5.96 -5.02 -3.13
CA ILE A 263 6.33 -4.91 -1.71
C ILE A 263 6.39 -3.44 -1.28
N GLU A 264 6.91 -2.56 -2.12
CA GLU A 264 6.97 -1.12 -1.87
C GLU A 264 5.56 -0.51 -1.84
N THR A 265 4.68 -0.92 -2.76
CA THR A 265 3.27 -0.55 -2.75
C THR A 265 2.60 -0.96 -1.44
N SER A 266 2.88 -2.17 -0.94
CA SER A 266 2.31 -2.63 0.33
C SER A 266 2.82 -1.83 1.53
N TYR A 267 4.09 -1.39 1.51
CA TYR A 267 4.62 -0.50 2.53
C TYR A 267 3.92 0.86 2.53
N TYR A 268 3.73 1.43 1.35
CA TYR A 268 2.99 2.67 1.19
C TYR A 268 1.56 2.55 1.73
N GLU A 269 0.82 1.54 1.32
CA GLU A 269 -0.56 1.31 1.74
C GLU A 269 -0.66 1.12 3.26
N GLN A 270 0.21 0.27 3.85
CA GLN A 270 0.18 0.01 5.29
C GLN A 270 0.60 1.23 6.12
N LYS A 271 1.61 1.99 5.68
CA LYS A 271 2.04 3.22 6.33
C LYS A 271 0.95 4.30 6.29
N THR A 272 0.32 4.47 5.15
CA THR A 272 -0.66 5.55 4.91
C THR A 272 -2.03 5.21 5.50
N PHE A 273 -2.51 3.98 5.32
CA PHE A 273 -3.91 3.63 5.59
C PHE A 273 -4.11 2.67 6.76
N TRP A 274 -3.09 1.96 7.24
CA TRP A 274 -3.18 0.99 8.34
C TRP A 274 -2.44 1.41 9.60
N SER A 275 -2.02 2.67 9.70
CA SER A 275 -1.32 3.22 10.86
C SER A 275 -0.03 2.46 11.24
N PHE A 276 0.65 1.88 10.25
CA PHE A 276 1.87 1.11 10.46
C PHE A 276 2.97 1.90 11.19
N CYS A 277 3.00 3.22 11.00
CA CYS A 277 3.98 4.10 11.64
C CYS A 277 3.54 4.61 13.02
N ASN A 278 2.28 4.44 13.42
CA ASN A 278 1.68 5.15 14.56
C ASN A 278 1.70 4.37 15.88
N TYR A 279 2.50 3.32 15.99
CA TYR A 279 2.59 2.57 17.24
C TYR A 279 3.24 3.38 18.37
N MET A 280 2.68 3.21 19.60
CA MET A 280 3.16 3.82 20.84
C MET A 280 3.75 2.79 21.81
N VAL A 281 3.67 1.50 21.49
CA VAL A 281 4.30 0.40 22.22
C VAL A 281 5.81 0.58 22.15
N ARG A 282 6.52 0.36 23.26
CA ARG A 282 7.93 0.70 23.42
C ARG A 282 8.87 -0.50 23.33
N SER A 283 8.43 -1.69 23.75
CA SER A 283 9.26 -2.90 23.72
C SER A 283 9.37 -3.47 22.30
N CYS A 284 10.54 -3.96 21.92
CA CYS A 284 10.81 -4.59 20.61
C CYS A 284 9.76 -5.66 20.27
N LYS A 285 9.51 -6.58 21.22
CA LYS A 285 8.54 -7.66 21.02
C LYS A 285 7.13 -7.12 20.82
N GLY A 286 6.73 -6.12 21.58
CA GLY A 286 5.40 -5.49 21.46
C GLY A 286 5.24 -4.75 20.14
N ILE A 287 6.27 -4.04 19.68
CA ILE A 287 6.26 -3.34 18.37
C ILE A 287 6.14 -4.36 17.23
N GLU A 288 6.98 -5.40 17.23
CA GLU A 288 6.95 -6.43 16.19
C GLU A 288 5.60 -7.15 16.16
N MET A 289 5.02 -7.46 17.33
CA MET A 289 3.70 -8.05 17.42
C MET A 289 2.61 -7.14 16.84
N LEU A 290 2.60 -5.86 17.19
CA LEU A 290 1.60 -4.90 16.70
C LEU A 290 1.70 -4.70 15.18
N VAL A 291 2.91 -4.52 14.67
CA VAL A 291 3.17 -4.38 13.23
C VAL A 291 2.68 -5.62 12.48
N ASN A 292 2.89 -6.82 13.02
CA ASN A 292 2.39 -8.04 12.41
C ASN A 292 0.86 -8.20 12.53
N LEU A 293 0.21 -7.70 13.58
CA LEU A 293 -1.25 -7.63 13.66
C LEU A 293 -1.85 -6.70 12.58
N ILE A 294 -1.23 -5.55 12.37
CA ILE A 294 -1.57 -4.63 11.28
C ILE A 294 -1.44 -5.36 9.94
N ASN A 295 -0.33 -6.06 9.74
CA ASN A 295 -0.10 -6.86 8.54
C ASN A 295 -1.16 -7.94 8.32
N ILE A 296 -1.58 -8.65 9.38
CA ILE A 296 -2.65 -9.66 9.29
C ILE A 296 -3.96 -9.01 8.82
N SER A 297 -4.31 -7.85 9.37
CA SER A 297 -5.49 -7.09 8.93
C SER A 297 -5.40 -6.70 7.44
N TYR A 298 -4.25 -6.22 7.01
CA TYR A 298 -4.00 -5.89 5.62
C TYR A 298 -4.10 -7.13 4.71
N CYS A 299 -3.48 -8.25 5.10
CA CYS A 299 -3.55 -9.52 4.36
C CYS A 299 -5.00 -10.03 4.23
N ALA A 300 -5.80 -9.89 5.29
CA ALA A 300 -7.21 -10.27 5.23
C ALA A 300 -7.96 -9.50 4.13
N MET A 301 -7.72 -8.18 4.02
CA MET A 301 -8.34 -7.36 2.96
C MET A 301 -7.87 -7.76 1.55
N LYS A 302 -6.63 -8.22 1.41
CA LYS A 302 -6.10 -8.72 0.12
C LYS A 302 -6.69 -10.08 -0.27
N ILE A 303 -6.94 -10.94 0.70
CA ILE A 303 -7.33 -12.35 0.50
C ILE A 303 -8.86 -12.52 0.38
N LEU A 304 -9.64 -11.80 1.18
CA LEU A 304 -11.10 -11.93 1.25
C LEU A 304 -11.81 -11.87 -0.13
N PRO A 305 -11.45 -10.97 -1.05
CA PRO A 305 -12.09 -10.92 -2.38
C PRO A 305 -11.90 -12.19 -3.22
N TYR A 306 -10.89 -12.99 -2.92
CA TYR A 306 -10.61 -14.24 -3.60
C TYR A 306 -11.20 -15.47 -2.89
N GLN A 307 -11.51 -15.36 -1.61
CA GLN A 307 -12.11 -16.44 -0.82
C GLN A 307 -13.64 -16.41 -0.77
N ASN A 308 -14.22 -15.22 -0.86
CA ASN A 308 -15.67 -15.03 -0.71
C ASN A 308 -16.22 -14.33 -1.95
N GLU A 309 -17.15 -14.98 -2.64
CA GLU A 309 -17.76 -14.48 -3.88
C GLU A 309 -18.50 -13.15 -3.67
N HIS A 310 -19.06 -12.94 -2.48
CA HIS A 310 -19.72 -11.67 -2.11
C HIS A 310 -18.80 -10.46 -2.25
N PHE A 311 -17.46 -10.65 -2.12
CA PHE A 311 -16.46 -9.60 -2.24
C PHE A 311 -15.69 -9.64 -3.56
N SER A 312 -16.08 -10.48 -4.52
CA SER A 312 -15.34 -10.71 -5.77
C SER A 312 -15.15 -9.45 -6.61
N GLU A 313 -16.06 -8.50 -6.56
CA GLU A 313 -15.95 -7.21 -7.24
C GLU A 313 -14.72 -6.39 -6.79
N TYR A 314 -14.23 -6.61 -5.57
CA TYR A 314 -13.06 -5.91 -5.01
C TYR A 314 -11.72 -6.50 -5.48
N ARG A 315 -11.69 -7.57 -6.26
CA ARG A 315 -10.45 -8.13 -6.86
C ARG A 315 -9.73 -7.13 -7.75
N THR A 316 -10.47 -6.21 -8.37
CA THR A 316 -9.94 -5.20 -9.29
C THR A 316 -9.89 -3.79 -8.69
N LYS A 317 -10.39 -3.62 -7.46
CA LYS A 317 -10.44 -2.34 -6.75
C LYS A 317 -9.24 -2.20 -5.80
N SER A 318 -9.00 -0.98 -5.31
CA SER A 318 -7.95 -0.77 -4.32
C SER A 318 -8.31 -1.43 -2.97
N VAL A 319 -7.29 -1.93 -2.27
CA VAL A 319 -7.46 -2.49 -0.91
C VAL A 319 -8.04 -1.45 0.06
N GLN A 320 -7.72 -0.18 -0.14
CA GLN A 320 -8.25 0.92 0.66
C GLN A 320 -9.75 1.12 0.45
N GLU A 321 -10.22 1.03 -0.77
CA GLU A 321 -11.64 1.11 -1.09
C GLU A 321 -12.41 -0.02 -0.43
N PHE A 322 -11.93 -1.26 -0.58
CA PHE A 322 -12.55 -2.42 0.07
C PHE A 322 -12.56 -2.31 1.60
N ARG A 323 -11.45 -1.88 2.21
CA ARG A 323 -11.38 -1.64 3.65
C ARG A 323 -12.42 -0.63 4.11
N PHE A 324 -12.60 0.44 3.36
CA PHE A 324 -13.56 1.49 3.67
C PHE A 324 -15.00 0.95 3.64
N GLU A 325 -15.38 0.28 2.54
CA GLU A 325 -16.73 -0.28 2.38
C GLU A 325 -17.05 -1.35 3.44
N LEU A 326 -16.10 -2.27 3.69
CA LEU A 326 -16.25 -3.29 4.73
C LEU A 326 -16.41 -2.65 6.13
N SER A 327 -15.63 -1.61 6.42
CA SER A 327 -15.71 -0.87 7.68
C SER A 327 -17.09 -0.21 7.86
N GLN A 328 -17.65 0.37 6.80
CA GLN A 328 -18.99 0.95 6.83
C GLN A 328 -20.06 -0.12 7.08
N GLY A 329 -19.98 -1.25 6.40
CA GLY A 329 -20.88 -2.39 6.60
C GLY A 329 -20.87 -2.90 8.05
N ILE A 330 -19.68 -3.11 8.63
CA ILE A 330 -19.52 -3.54 10.02
C ILE A 330 -20.09 -2.50 10.99
N ARG A 331 -19.79 -1.21 10.79
CA ARG A 331 -20.33 -0.12 11.65
C ARG A 331 -21.85 -0.10 11.61
N SER A 332 -22.45 -0.21 10.43
CA SER A 332 -23.90 -0.27 10.27
C SER A 332 -24.50 -1.45 11.01
N GLN A 333 -23.94 -2.64 10.91
CA GLN A 333 -24.41 -3.84 11.60
C GLN A 333 -24.31 -3.69 13.12
N ILE A 334 -23.18 -3.18 13.64
CA ILE A 334 -23.03 -2.93 15.08
C ILE A 334 -24.04 -1.89 15.57
N PHE A 335 -24.27 -0.83 14.80
CA PHE A 335 -25.26 0.20 15.11
C PHE A 335 -26.66 -0.40 15.19
N PHE A 336 -27.09 -1.14 14.17
CA PHE A 336 -28.42 -1.76 14.15
C PHE A 336 -28.59 -2.76 15.29
N ALA A 337 -27.62 -3.62 15.56
CA ALA A 337 -27.68 -4.57 16.66
C ALA A 337 -27.81 -3.85 18.03
N THR A 338 -27.04 -2.78 18.23
CA THR A 338 -27.09 -1.96 19.45
C THR A 338 -28.41 -1.20 19.54
N PHE A 339 -28.87 -0.64 18.44
CA PHE A 339 -30.14 0.10 18.35
C PHE A 339 -31.34 -0.79 18.67
N VAL A 340 -31.42 -1.98 18.07
CA VAL A 340 -32.49 -2.96 18.36
C VAL A 340 -32.48 -3.34 19.83
N LYS A 341 -31.31 -3.67 20.41
CA LYS A 341 -31.16 -4.00 21.83
C LYS A 341 -31.57 -2.86 22.76
N ASN A 342 -31.23 -1.63 22.40
CA ASN A 342 -31.62 -0.45 23.16
C ASN A 342 -33.11 -0.11 23.01
N ILE A 343 -33.70 -0.30 21.81
CA ILE A 343 -35.15 -0.16 21.59
C ILE A 343 -35.93 -1.13 22.47
N GLU A 344 -35.59 -2.41 22.48
CA GLU A 344 -36.24 -3.41 23.35
C GLU A 344 -36.16 -3.02 24.83
N THR A 345 -35.04 -2.39 25.24
CA THR A 345 -34.85 -1.95 26.64
C THR A 345 -35.63 -0.67 26.98
N HIS A 346 -35.78 0.25 26.00
CA HIS A 346 -36.28 1.62 26.22
C HIS A 346 -37.68 1.93 25.65
N ILE A 347 -38.30 1.03 24.86
CA ILE A 347 -39.67 1.19 24.33
C ILE A 347 -40.69 1.51 25.46
N LYS A 348 -40.39 1.08 26.69
CA LYS A 348 -41.22 1.35 27.88
C LYS A 348 -40.95 2.72 28.55
N SER A 349 -40.04 3.55 28.03
CA SER A 349 -39.63 4.81 28.64
C SER A 349 -40.17 6.00 27.87
N ASN A 350 -40.95 6.86 28.55
CA ASN A 350 -41.43 8.14 28.02
C ASN A 350 -40.31 9.11 27.59
N ALA A 351 -39.08 8.92 28.10
CA ALA A 351 -37.91 9.69 27.73
C ALA A 351 -37.47 9.50 26.27
N MET A 352 -37.64 8.29 25.73
CA MET A 352 -37.27 7.98 24.35
C MET A 352 -38.25 8.57 23.34
N THR A 353 -39.54 8.56 23.65
CA THR A 353 -40.55 9.22 22.80
C THR A 353 -40.30 10.74 22.74
N LYS A 354 -39.86 11.33 23.84
CA LYS A 354 -39.48 12.74 23.90
C LYS A 354 -38.18 13.03 23.11
N ALA A 355 -37.17 12.17 23.23
CA ALA A 355 -35.91 12.29 22.47
C ALA A 355 -36.11 12.08 20.95
N LEU A 356 -36.93 11.14 20.54
CA LEU A 356 -37.31 10.92 19.14
C LEU A 356 -38.10 12.10 18.57
N LYS A 357 -39.04 12.65 19.35
CA LYS A 357 -39.76 13.88 18.95
C LYS A 357 -38.82 15.10 18.79
N GLN A 358 -37.84 15.26 19.69
CA GLN A 358 -36.84 16.28 19.56
C GLN A 358 -35.96 16.10 18.31
N LEU A 359 -35.55 14.88 17.99
CA LEU A 359 -34.79 14.56 16.76
C LEU A 359 -35.59 14.88 15.47
N ILE A 360 -36.91 14.62 15.48
CA ILE A 360 -37.78 14.87 14.32
C ILE A 360 -38.07 16.38 14.13
N HIS A 361 -38.08 17.16 15.22
CA HIS A 361 -38.41 18.59 15.21
C HIS A 361 -37.17 19.49 15.17
N GLN A 362 -35.94 18.99 15.16
CA GLN A 362 -34.76 19.84 14.98
C GLN A 362 -34.74 20.40 13.56
N GLN A 363 -34.90 21.72 13.44
CA GLN A 363 -34.67 22.43 12.19
C GLN A 363 -33.15 22.36 11.88
N VAL A 364 -32.80 21.55 10.90
CA VAL A 364 -31.42 21.41 10.47
C VAL A 364 -31.10 22.62 9.58
N TYR A 365 -30.06 23.38 9.90
CA TYR A 365 -29.57 24.48 9.10
C TYR A 365 -29.09 24.05 7.70
N VAL A 366 -28.82 22.78 7.55
CA VAL A 366 -28.48 22.07 6.31
C VAL A 366 -29.75 21.34 5.82
N ASP A 367 -30.30 21.78 4.70
CA ASP A 367 -31.44 21.11 4.08
C ASP A 367 -31.00 19.91 3.28
N MET A 368 -30.99 18.75 3.94
CA MET A 368 -30.61 17.48 3.31
C MET A 368 -31.63 17.03 2.25
N LYS A 369 -32.88 17.48 2.32
CA LYS A 369 -33.93 17.10 1.36
C LYS A 369 -33.78 17.84 0.05
N ASN A 370 -33.57 19.13 0.11
CA ASN A 370 -33.37 19.96 -1.08
C ASN A 370 -31.91 20.03 -1.50
N ARG A 371 -31.00 19.43 -0.71
CA ARG A 371 -29.54 19.45 -0.94
C ARG A 371 -28.97 20.88 -1.00
N GLU A 372 -29.33 21.69 -0.05
CA GLU A 372 -28.90 23.08 0.05
C GLU A 372 -28.31 23.39 1.42
N ILE A 373 -27.31 24.25 1.42
CA ILE A 373 -26.68 24.79 2.62
C ILE A 373 -27.02 26.26 2.68
N HIS A 374 -27.79 26.67 3.69
CA HIS A 374 -28.15 28.04 3.90
C HIS A 374 -27.11 28.76 4.75
N VAL A 375 -26.42 29.72 4.19
CA VAL A 375 -25.48 30.59 4.89
C VAL A 375 -26.17 31.87 5.24
N GLY A 376 -26.54 32.07 6.50
CA GLY A 376 -27.28 33.26 6.97
C GLY A 376 -26.75 33.85 8.27
N GLY A 377 -25.54 33.48 8.69
CA GLY A 377 -24.92 33.98 9.90
C GLY A 377 -23.53 33.44 10.15
N GLN A 378 -22.84 34.04 11.08
CA GLN A 378 -21.50 33.64 11.50
C GLN A 378 -21.50 33.29 12.98
N LEU A 379 -20.92 32.13 13.32
CA LEU A 379 -20.69 31.74 14.71
C LEU A 379 -19.28 32.18 15.12
N VAL A 380 -19.19 33.03 16.12
CA VAL A 380 -17.90 33.59 16.60
C VAL A 380 -17.71 33.21 18.05
N TYR A 381 -16.51 32.85 18.43
CA TYR A 381 -16.12 32.51 19.80
C TYR A 381 -15.20 33.59 20.34
N TYR A 382 -15.68 34.33 21.32
CA TYR A 382 -14.91 35.42 21.95
C TYR A 382 -15.30 35.61 23.41
N GLU A 383 -14.48 36.38 24.14
CA GLU A 383 -14.70 36.69 25.53
C GLU A 383 -15.78 37.79 25.67
N GLY A 384 -16.93 37.41 26.23
CA GLY A 384 -18.01 38.31 26.56
C GLY A 384 -18.02 38.63 28.08
N GLY A 385 -19.05 39.35 28.55
CA GLY A 385 -19.17 39.74 29.96
C GLY A 385 -19.27 38.58 30.97
N GLU A 386 -19.59 37.37 30.52
CA GLU A 386 -19.68 36.13 31.29
C GLU A 386 -18.56 35.11 30.96
N GLY A 387 -17.49 35.54 30.28
CA GLY A 387 -16.37 34.67 29.83
C GLY A 387 -16.44 34.31 28.36
N TYR A 388 -15.59 33.34 27.96
CA TYR A 388 -15.53 32.87 26.56
C TYR A 388 -16.78 32.07 26.22
N CYS A 389 -17.55 32.55 25.24
CA CYS A 389 -18.75 31.87 24.74
C CYS A 389 -18.96 32.08 23.24
N PHE A 390 -19.81 31.23 22.64
CA PHE A 390 -20.20 31.36 21.25
C PHE A 390 -21.29 32.43 21.09
N HIS A 391 -21.10 33.28 20.09
CA HIS A 391 -22.07 34.31 19.71
C HIS A 391 -22.48 34.11 18.26
N ASN A 392 -23.77 34.22 17.97
CA ASN A 392 -24.27 34.32 16.62
C ASN A 392 -24.22 35.78 16.17
N SER A 393 -23.50 36.06 15.11
CA SER A 393 -23.46 37.38 14.50
C SER A 393 -24.03 37.35 13.08
N GLU A 394 -24.61 38.44 12.65
CA GLU A 394 -25.02 38.59 11.26
C GLU A 394 -23.79 38.62 10.34
N THR A 395 -24.00 38.26 9.09
CA THR A 395 -22.99 38.40 8.04
C THR A 395 -22.61 39.84 7.83
N LYS A 396 -21.36 40.13 7.45
CA LYS A 396 -20.88 41.54 7.27
C LYS A 396 -21.60 42.30 6.16
N THR A 397 -22.12 41.56 5.17
CA THR A 397 -22.86 42.14 4.03
C THR A 397 -24.04 41.24 3.66
N ASP A 398 -25.10 41.83 3.07
CA ASP A 398 -26.24 41.07 2.54
C ASP A 398 -25.84 40.10 1.43
N ALA A 399 -24.74 40.37 0.74
CA ALA A 399 -24.19 39.46 -0.28
C ALA A 399 -23.60 38.16 0.29
N ASP A 400 -23.35 38.13 1.60
CA ASP A 400 -22.85 36.89 2.26
C ASP A 400 -23.98 35.93 2.61
N ILE A 401 -25.24 36.36 2.59
CA ILE A 401 -26.43 35.51 2.75
C ILE A 401 -26.65 34.77 1.42
N ARG A 402 -26.51 33.47 1.44
CA ARG A 402 -26.61 32.65 0.21
C ARG A 402 -27.01 31.23 0.48
N ASP A 403 -27.64 30.64 -0.52
CA ASP A 403 -27.92 29.20 -0.58
C ASP A 403 -26.89 28.52 -1.50
N ILE A 404 -26.27 27.47 -1.01
CA ILE A 404 -25.22 26.71 -1.75
C ILE A 404 -25.76 25.34 -2.03
N PRO A 405 -25.91 24.95 -3.30
CA PRO A 405 -26.32 23.59 -3.66
C PRO A 405 -25.24 22.58 -3.25
N MET A 406 -25.65 21.43 -2.70
CA MET A 406 -24.74 20.35 -2.33
C MET A 406 -24.40 19.48 -3.52
N THR A 407 -23.13 19.29 -3.78
CA THR A 407 -22.68 18.19 -4.63
C THR A 407 -22.96 16.85 -3.96
N GLN A 408 -22.97 15.74 -4.72
CA GLN A 408 -23.16 14.40 -4.16
C GLN A 408 -22.15 14.09 -3.05
N MET A 409 -20.90 14.49 -3.23
CA MET A 409 -19.81 14.29 -2.26
C MET A 409 -20.08 15.05 -0.94
N VAL A 410 -20.55 16.29 -1.00
CA VAL A 410 -20.88 17.09 0.18
C VAL A 410 -22.10 16.54 0.91
N TYR A 411 -23.13 16.11 0.18
CA TYR A 411 -24.31 15.45 0.72
C TYR A 411 -23.92 14.18 1.48
N ASP A 412 -23.09 13.33 0.89
CA ASP A 412 -22.63 12.09 1.51
C ASP A 412 -21.76 12.38 2.75
N ALA A 413 -20.95 13.44 2.73
CA ALA A 413 -20.15 13.86 3.88
C ALA A 413 -21.03 14.27 5.07
N PHE A 414 -22.06 15.10 4.85
CA PHE A 414 -23.00 15.48 5.91
C PHE A 414 -23.81 14.30 6.43
N ARG A 415 -24.23 13.41 5.55
CA ARG A 415 -24.92 12.18 5.94
C ARG A 415 -24.02 11.32 6.85
N LYS A 416 -22.78 11.10 6.45
CA LYS A 416 -21.80 10.34 7.24
C LYS A 416 -21.51 11.00 8.59
N GLN A 417 -21.36 12.32 8.64
CA GLN A 417 -21.13 13.02 9.90
C GLN A 417 -22.33 12.90 10.84
N ARG A 418 -23.54 12.98 10.32
CA ARG A 418 -24.76 12.77 11.11
C ARG A 418 -24.86 11.37 11.68
N GLU A 419 -24.56 10.37 10.86
CA GLU A 419 -24.51 8.95 11.28
C GLU A 419 -23.45 8.77 12.37
N LEU A 420 -22.27 9.36 12.20
CA LEU A 420 -21.19 9.32 13.21
C LEU A 420 -21.62 9.95 14.53
N ASN A 421 -22.25 11.11 14.49
CA ASN A 421 -22.75 11.79 15.69
C ASN A 421 -23.77 10.93 16.44
N LEU A 422 -24.71 10.30 15.71
CA LEU A 422 -25.68 9.36 16.27
C LEU A 422 -25.01 8.15 16.93
N MET A 423 -24.02 7.57 16.26
CA MET A 423 -23.29 6.40 16.76
C MET A 423 -22.49 6.70 18.03
N LEU A 424 -21.92 7.91 18.12
CA LEU A 424 -21.11 8.34 19.25
C LEU A 424 -21.92 8.98 20.38
N GLY A 425 -23.26 9.11 20.23
CA GLY A 425 -24.11 9.81 21.16
C GLY A 425 -23.83 11.31 21.23
N LEU A 426 -23.21 11.88 20.20
CA LEU A 426 -22.87 13.29 20.11
C LEU A 426 -24.09 14.06 19.58
N GLN A 427 -24.89 14.59 20.50
CA GLN A 427 -26.04 15.46 20.16
C GLN A 427 -25.79 16.86 20.66
N SER A 428 -25.94 17.85 19.77
CA SER A 428 -25.91 19.25 20.17
C SER A 428 -27.28 19.67 20.70
N ASN A 429 -27.41 19.72 22.01
CA ASN A 429 -28.61 20.26 22.72
C ASN A 429 -28.41 21.72 23.11
N VAL A 430 -27.30 22.32 22.71
CA VAL A 430 -26.97 23.71 23.03
C VAL A 430 -27.68 24.63 22.04
N GLU A 431 -28.35 25.64 22.53
CA GLU A 431 -28.94 26.71 21.73
C GLU A 431 -28.07 27.98 21.81
N ILE A 432 -27.66 28.51 20.64
CA ILE A 432 -26.84 29.68 20.52
C ILE A 432 -27.53 30.64 19.54
N GLY A 433 -28.01 31.78 20.05
CA GLY A 433 -28.68 32.78 19.22
C GLY A 433 -29.88 32.23 18.45
N GLY A 434 -30.71 31.38 19.09
CA GLY A 434 -31.91 30.79 18.49
C GLY A 434 -31.60 29.59 17.52
N ARG A 435 -30.34 29.11 17.47
CA ARG A 435 -29.93 28.01 16.65
C ARG A 435 -29.45 26.84 17.49
N SER A 436 -29.83 25.60 17.12
CA SER A 436 -29.47 24.38 17.79
C SER A 436 -29.19 23.24 16.76
N GLY A 437 -28.73 22.12 17.23
CA GLY A 437 -28.52 20.95 16.37
C GLY A 437 -27.25 21.03 15.51
N PHE A 438 -26.17 21.57 16.05
CA PHE A 438 -24.89 21.73 15.35
C PHE A 438 -24.35 20.36 14.90
N ILE A 439 -24.07 20.24 13.60
CA ILE A 439 -23.57 19.01 12.98
C ILE A 439 -22.15 18.69 13.48
N PHE A 440 -21.32 19.71 13.63
CA PHE A 440 -19.96 19.60 14.16
C PHE A 440 -19.94 20.08 15.60
N ASN A 441 -19.91 19.14 16.54
CA ASN A 441 -20.00 19.42 17.96
C ASN A 441 -19.08 18.55 18.82
N THR A 442 -18.72 19.08 19.98
CA THR A 442 -17.95 18.37 21.01
C THR A 442 -18.86 17.38 21.76
N LYS A 443 -18.27 16.53 22.60
CA LYS A 443 -19.01 15.60 23.49
C LYS A 443 -20.06 16.28 24.38
N ASN A 444 -19.87 17.57 24.67
CA ASN A 444 -20.77 18.38 25.50
C ASN A 444 -21.83 19.11 24.66
N GLY A 445 -21.92 18.83 23.35
CA GLY A 445 -22.92 19.41 22.46
C GLY A 445 -22.59 20.83 21.96
N HIS A 446 -21.46 21.43 22.37
CA HIS A 446 -21.03 22.72 21.87
C HIS A 446 -20.40 22.62 20.49
N PRO A 447 -20.57 23.61 19.59
CA PRO A 447 -19.85 23.61 18.32
C PRO A 447 -18.34 23.71 18.52
N PHE A 448 -17.57 23.23 17.54
CA PHE A 448 -16.10 23.34 17.55
C PHE A 448 -15.69 24.82 17.42
N SER A 449 -14.68 25.24 18.20
CA SER A 449 -13.97 26.50 17.97
C SER A 449 -12.68 26.27 17.20
N ALA A 450 -12.25 27.24 16.41
CA ALA A 450 -11.01 27.13 15.64
C ALA A 450 -9.78 26.88 16.51
N ASP A 451 -9.73 27.45 17.71
CA ASP A 451 -8.59 27.32 18.64
C ASP A 451 -8.48 25.96 19.33
N ARG A 452 -9.53 25.15 19.31
CA ARG A 452 -9.52 23.78 19.87
C ARG A 452 -9.33 22.67 18.84
N SER A 453 -9.18 23.01 17.58
CA SER A 453 -9.06 22.06 16.49
C SER A 453 -7.67 21.41 16.36
N GLU A 454 -6.66 21.91 17.09
CA GLU A 454 -5.29 21.39 17.02
C GLU A 454 -5.08 20.00 17.65
N ASP A 455 -6.01 19.56 18.50
CA ASP A 455 -5.85 18.29 19.25
C ASP A 455 -6.47 17.04 18.56
N HIS A 456 -7.18 17.18 17.45
CA HIS A 456 -7.82 16.05 16.77
C HIS A 456 -7.60 16.06 15.25
N SER A 457 -6.96 15.02 14.74
CA SER A 457 -6.73 14.78 13.29
C SER A 457 -8.02 14.78 12.43
N ASP A 458 -9.18 14.55 13.03
CA ASP A 458 -10.48 14.58 12.34
C ASP A 458 -11.00 16.02 12.10
N ALA A 459 -10.51 17.00 12.85
CA ALA A 459 -10.86 18.41 12.66
C ALA A 459 -10.28 18.99 11.36
N GLN A 460 -9.18 18.46 10.87
CA GLN A 460 -8.55 18.89 9.63
C GLN A 460 -9.43 18.64 8.39
N ILE A 461 -10.16 17.52 8.37
CA ILE A 461 -11.13 17.22 7.30
C ILE A 461 -12.31 18.19 7.36
N THR A 462 -12.79 18.48 8.56
CA THR A 462 -13.90 19.42 8.80
C THR A 462 -13.51 20.84 8.41
N MET A 463 -12.31 21.32 8.79
CA MET A 463 -11.80 22.63 8.40
C MET A 463 -11.54 22.75 6.89
N ASN A 464 -11.05 21.69 6.23
CA ASN A 464 -10.86 21.72 4.78
C ASN A 464 -12.19 21.84 4.02
N VAL A 465 -13.24 21.18 4.48
CA VAL A 465 -14.59 21.34 3.91
C VAL A 465 -15.11 22.76 4.16
N TYR A 466 -14.87 23.33 5.34
CA TYR A 466 -15.31 24.69 5.69
C TYR A 466 -14.54 25.78 4.92
N ASN A 467 -13.24 25.64 4.77
CA ASN A 467 -12.40 26.58 4.01
C ASN A 467 -12.69 26.53 2.51
N HIS A 468 -12.97 25.35 1.94
CA HIS A 468 -13.40 25.22 0.54
C HIS A 468 -14.77 25.84 0.24
N ILE A 469 -15.66 25.87 1.23
CA ILE A 469 -16.97 26.51 1.09
C ILE A 469 -16.86 28.06 1.23
N ALA A 470 -15.85 28.56 1.95
CA ALA A 470 -15.67 29.97 2.21
C ALA A 470 -15.09 30.77 1.04
N GLU A 471 -14.37 30.18 0.11
CA GLU A 471 -13.76 30.85 -1.05
C GLU A 471 -14.61 30.70 -2.32
N LYS A 472 -15.47 31.68 -2.61
CA LYS A 472 -16.39 31.69 -3.76
C LYS A 472 -15.67 31.46 -5.11
N SER A 473 -14.46 32.00 -5.29
CA SER A 473 -13.65 31.83 -6.50
C SER A 473 -13.12 30.39 -6.68
N HIS A 474 -12.93 29.66 -5.60
CA HIS A 474 -12.44 28.27 -5.64
C HIS A 474 -13.58 27.29 -5.95
N VAL A 475 -14.77 27.51 -5.39
CA VAL A 475 -15.96 26.67 -5.61
C VAL A 475 -16.44 26.77 -7.06
N GLU A 476 -16.49 27.97 -7.63
CA GLU A 476 -16.86 28.16 -9.05
C GLU A 476 -15.83 27.53 -10.01
N ASN A 477 -14.55 27.55 -9.66
CA ASN A 477 -13.48 26.96 -10.48
C ASN A 477 -13.44 25.42 -10.37
N GLU A 478 -13.74 24.85 -9.21
CA GLU A 478 -13.85 23.41 -9.03
C GLU A 478 -15.16 22.85 -9.61
N MET A 479 -16.28 23.58 -9.48
CA MET A 479 -17.55 23.18 -10.12
C MET A 479 -17.45 23.22 -11.66
N SER A 480 -16.72 24.17 -12.24
CA SER A 480 -16.49 24.21 -13.70
C SER A 480 -15.62 23.05 -14.18
N LYS A 481 -14.72 22.51 -13.35
CA LYS A 481 -13.91 21.33 -13.66
C LYS A 481 -14.67 20.02 -13.49
N MET A 482 -15.73 19.98 -12.69
CA MET A 482 -16.57 18.80 -12.43
C MET A 482 -17.73 18.63 -13.42
N ASN A 483 -17.98 19.60 -14.30
CA ASN A 483 -18.93 19.45 -15.39
C ASN A 483 -18.33 18.58 -16.50
N LEU A 484 -18.32 17.27 -16.26
CA LEU A 484 -18.17 16.27 -17.32
C LEU A 484 -19.46 16.24 -18.16
N PRO A 485 -19.37 16.19 -19.49
CA PRO A 485 -20.55 16.26 -20.36
C PRO A 485 -21.47 15.06 -20.15
N GLU A 486 -22.74 15.35 -19.92
CA GLU A 486 -23.82 14.39 -20.04
C GLU A 486 -23.89 13.90 -21.50
N THR A 487 -23.44 12.66 -21.73
CA THR A 487 -23.89 11.89 -22.90
C THR A 487 -24.02 10.44 -22.50
N VAL A 488 -25.18 10.08 -22.01
CA VAL A 488 -25.68 8.71 -22.08
C VAL A 488 -26.70 8.69 -23.22
N PRO A 489 -26.49 7.95 -24.30
CA PRO A 489 -27.51 7.78 -25.32
C PRO A 489 -28.62 6.88 -24.76
N ALA A 490 -29.85 7.37 -24.87
CA ALA A 490 -31.05 6.57 -24.65
C ALA A 490 -31.05 5.40 -25.64
N VAL A 491 -31.16 4.17 -25.11
CA VAL A 491 -31.51 3.00 -25.91
C VAL A 491 -33.02 2.87 -25.87
N VAL A 492 -33.59 2.94 -27.07
CA VAL A 492 -34.98 2.58 -27.39
C VAL A 492 -35.14 1.05 -27.22
#